data_16767e6648158dd2b4f12df9fd465a37
#
_entry.id   16767e6648158dd2b4f12df9fd465a37
#
_cell.length_a   1.000
_cell.length_b   1.000
_cell.length_c   1.000
_cell.angle_alpha   90.00
_cell.angle_beta   90.00
_cell.angle_gamma   90.00
#
_symmetry.space_group_name_H-M   'P 1'
#
loop_
_entity.id
_entity.type
_entity.pdbx_description
1 polymer ?
#
loop_
_entity_poly.entity_id
_entity_poly.type
_entity_poly.pdbx_seq_one_letter_code
_entity_poly.pdbx_strand_id
1 'polypeptide(L)'
;MINENNQRALLNHIINNMQEQRKKALSGAEHERLDNEVIRMTETRIYIGLNDAETKKQKYETEKYLGVLKKVCQSYHVAFSVDIEEGGYFHEDGTYTEETSFVLLLIAVERGIVQRIAKDLCVFFNQEAVLVTENHIEGYLVNK
;
A
#
# COMPACT_ATOMS: atom_id res chain seq x y z
N MET A 1 -6.26 -1.25 12.34
CA MET A 1 -6.77 0.13 12.32
C MET A 1 -5.77 1.05 11.69
N ILE A 2 -6.20 1.76 10.70
CA ILE A 2 -5.40 2.74 9.98
C ILE A 2 -5.18 3.95 10.90
N ASN A 3 -3.94 4.41 11.03
CA ASN A 3 -3.68 5.66 11.71
C ASN A 3 -4.00 6.83 10.76
N GLU A 4 -5.22 7.34 10.83
CA GLU A 4 -5.70 8.42 9.98
C GLU A 4 -4.82 9.68 10.04
N ASN A 5 -4.20 9.94 11.18
CA ASN A 5 -3.32 11.08 11.34
C ASN A 5 -2.03 10.94 10.53
N ASN A 6 -1.47 9.74 10.46
CA ASN A 6 -0.28 9.49 9.66
C ASN A 6 -0.57 9.51 8.15
N GLN A 7 -1.73 9.00 7.73
CA GLN A 7 -2.17 9.11 6.36
C GLN A 7 -2.35 10.57 5.93
N ARG A 8 -3.00 11.34 6.77
CA ARG A 8 -3.24 12.76 6.52
C ARG A 8 -1.94 13.55 6.46
N ALA A 9 -1.02 13.29 7.39
CA ALA A 9 0.29 13.95 7.42
C ALA A 9 1.12 13.60 6.18
N LEU A 10 1.14 12.34 5.76
CA LEU A 10 1.87 11.90 4.58
C LEU A 10 1.25 12.46 3.29
N LEU A 11 -0.07 12.37 3.14
CA LEU A 11 -0.78 12.98 2.01
C LEU A 11 -0.52 14.47 1.92
N ASN A 12 -0.57 15.19 3.02
CA ASN A 12 -0.26 16.62 3.06
C ASN A 12 1.19 16.90 2.67
N HIS A 13 2.13 16.10 3.13
CA HIS A 13 3.54 16.23 2.77
C HIS A 13 3.76 16.02 1.27
N ILE A 14 3.16 14.98 0.70
CA ILE A 14 3.22 14.68 -0.73
C ILE A 14 2.60 15.81 -1.54
N ILE A 15 1.43 16.28 -1.14
CA ILE A 15 0.72 17.37 -1.80
C ILE A 15 1.54 18.65 -1.75
N ASN A 16 2.09 18.98 -0.60
CA ASN A 16 2.95 20.17 -0.44
C ASN A 16 4.18 20.09 -1.34
N ASN A 17 4.84 18.94 -1.41
CA ASN A 17 5.99 18.75 -2.29
C ASN A 17 5.61 18.87 -3.77
N MET A 18 4.50 18.29 -4.16
CA MET A 18 4.01 18.39 -5.55
C MET A 18 3.58 19.82 -5.91
N GLN A 19 2.93 20.52 -4.99
CA GLN A 19 2.55 21.94 -5.18
C GLN A 19 3.78 22.83 -5.28
N GLU A 20 4.80 22.61 -4.47
CA GLU A 20 6.07 23.33 -4.54
C GLU A 20 6.78 23.14 -5.88
N GLN A 21 6.84 21.90 -6.36
CA GLN A 21 7.43 21.60 -7.67
C GLN A 21 6.65 22.26 -8.80
N ARG A 22 5.33 22.28 -8.73
CA ARG A 22 4.48 22.96 -9.70
C ARG A 22 4.64 24.47 -9.66
N LYS A 23 4.70 25.07 -8.49
CA LYS A 23 4.94 26.52 -8.34
C LYS A 23 6.24 26.96 -8.98
N LYS A 24 7.26 26.11 -8.99
CA LYS A 24 8.52 26.38 -9.68
C LYS A 24 8.41 26.30 -11.20
N ALA A 25 7.44 25.55 -11.73
CA ALA A 25 7.25 25.30 -13.15
C ALA A 25 6.20 26.22 -13.80
N LEU A 26 5.32 26.85 -13.03
CA LEU A 26 4.19 27.63 -13.51
C LEU A 26 4.44 29.13 -13.44
N SER A 27 3.85 29.87 -14.41
CA SER A 27 3.78 31.34 -14.37
C SER A 27 2.84 31.82 -13.26
N GLY A 28 3.00 33.06 -12.78
CA GLY A 28 2.21 33.63 -11.68
C GLY A 28 0.68 33.54 -11.85
N ALA A 29 0.18 33.59 -13.10
CA ALA A 29 -1.26 33.52 -13.38
C ALA A 29 -1.86 32.11 -13.19
N GLU A 30 -1.03 31.07 -13.16
CA GLU A 30 -1.45 29.68 -13.02
C GLU A 30 -1.43 29.22 -11.57
N HIS A 31 -0.82 29.97 -10.67
CA HIS A 31 -0.74 29.64 -9.23
C HIS A 31 -2.10 29.59 -8.55
N GLU A 32 -3.06 30.41 -8.98
CA GLU A 32 -4.41 30.46 -8.40
C GLU A 32 -5.24 29.20 -8.66
N ARG A 33 -4.83 28.36 -9.61
CA ARG A 33 -5.53 27.11 -9.95
C ARG A 33 -5.07 25.90 -9.14
N LEU A 34 -4.00 26.02 -8.33
CA LEU A 34 -3.38 24.90 -7.65
C LEU A 34 -4.26 24.26 -6.57
N ASP A 35 -5.16 25.02 -5.95
CA ASP A 35 -6.01 24.51 -4.86
C ASP A 35 -7.05 23.49 -5.31
N ASN A 36 -7.41 23.47 -6.60
CA ASN A 36 -8.39 22.55 -7.19
C ASN A 36 -7.79 21.61 -8.22
N GLU A 37 -6.45 21.56 -8.32
CA GLU A 37 -5.82 20.75 -9.35
C GLU A 37 -5.71 19.28 -8.95
N VAL A 38 -5.87 18.47 -9.98
CA VAL A 38 -5.69 17.02 -9.91
C VAL A 38 -4.22 16.69 -9.64
N ILE A 39 -4.01 15.83 -8.67
CA ILE A 39 -2.70 15.32 -8.28
C ILE A 39 -2.50 13.98 -8.96
N ARG A 40 -1.40 13.85 -9.69
CA ARG A 40 -1.00 12.57 -10.28
C ARG A 40 -0.13 11.81 -9.30
N MET A 41 -0.50 10.58 -9.01
CA MET A 41 0.19 9.75 -8.04
C MET A 41 0.14 8.28 -8.45
N THR A 42 0.96 7.46 -7.81
CA THR A 42 0.94 6.02 -7.96
C THR A 42 0.18 5.38 -6.80
N GLU A 43 -0.75 4.53 -7.12
CA GLU A 43 -1.38 3.62 -6.19
C GLU A 43 -0.69 2.27 -6.30
N THR A 44 -0.21 1.76 -5.20
CA THR A 44 0.47 0.47 -5.15
C THR A 44 -0.30 -0.49 -4.26
N ARG A 45 -0.50 -1.72 -4.73
CA ARG A 45 -1.11 -2.79 -3.94
C ARG A 45 -0.13 -3.94 -3.79
N ILE A 46 -0.02 -4.43 -2.57
CA ILE A 46 0.76 -5.62 -2.26
C ILE A 46 -0.22 -6.70 -1.80
N TYR A 47 -0.25 -7.81 -2.51
CA TYR A 47 -1.12 -8.95 -2.23
C TYR A 47 -0.31 -10.00 -1.49
N ILE A 48 -0.71 -10.30 -0.25
CA ILE A 48 0.05 -11.18 0.64
C ILE A 48 -0.87 -12.28 1.16
N GLY A 49 -0.59 -13.52 0.77
CA GLY A 49 -1.26 -14.68 1.33
C GLY A 49 -0.75 -14.99 2.75
N LEU A 50 -1.60 -15.58 3.56
CA LEU A 50 -1.26 -15.98 4.93
C LEU A 50 -0.90 -17.45 5.08
N ASN A 51 -1.06 -18.25 4.04
CA ASN A 51 -0.62 -19.64 4.06
C ASN A 51 0.91 -19.72 3.98
N ASP A 52 1.50 -20.38 4.94
CA ASP A 52 2.94 -20.58 5.02
C ASP A 52 3.46 -21.34 3.79
N ALA A 53 4.59 -20.90 3.22
CA ALA A 53 5.16 -21.49 2.03
C ALA A 53 5.55 -22.95 2.18
N GLU A 54 5.92 -23.38 3.38
CA GLU A 54 6.33 -24.77 3.65
C GLU A 54 5.14 -25.67 3.99
N THR A 55 4.29 -25.22 4.92
CA THR A 55 3.17 -26.04 5.40
C THR A 55 1.92 -25.95 4.55
N LYS A 56 1.83 -24.93 3.69
CA LYS A 56 0.66 -24.62 2.87
C LYS A 56 -0.60 -24.32 3.70
N LYS A 57 -0.43 -23.95 4.96
CA LYS A 57 -1.52 -23.60 5.89
C LYS A 57 -1.17 -22.33 6.65
N GLN A 58 -2.19 -21.63 7.09
CA GLN A 58 -2.04 -20.47 7.96
C GLN A 58 -1.66 -20.94 9.37
N LYS A 59 -0.51 -20.49 9.86
CA LYS A 59 0.02 -20.92 11.18
C LYS A 59 -0.60 -20.20 12.37
N TYR A 60 -0.93 -18.92 12.18
CA TYR A 60 -1.37 -18.04 13.25
C TYR A 60 -2.72 -17.43 12.91
N GLU A 61 -3.36 -16.84 13.91
CA GLU A 61 -4.59 -16.08 13.68
C GLU A 61 -4.31 -14.85 12.80
N THR A 62 -5.28 -14.49 11.98
CA THR A 62 -5.18 -13.38 11.02
C THR A 62 -4.74 -12.07 11.69
N GLU A 63 -5.22 -11.80 12.89
CA GLU A 63 -4.88 -10.57 13.63
C GLU A 63 -3.40 -10.48 14.00
N LYS A 64 -2.72 -11.62 14.20
CA LYS A 64 -1.28 -11.63 14.46
C LYS A 64 -0.50 -11.18 13.24
N TYR A 65 -0.87 -11.66 12.05
CA TYR A 65 -0.27 -11.20 10.80
C TYR A 65 -0.55 -9.73 10.55
N LEU A 66 -1.77 -9.28 10.85
CA LEU A 66 -2.13 -7.88 10.71
C LEU A 66 -1.27 -6.99 11.61
N GLY A 67 -1.02 -7.40 12.84
CA GLY A 67 -0.13 -6.68 13.76
C GLY A 67 1.29 -6.54 13.22
N VAL A 68 1.83 -7.60 12.61
CA VAL A 68 3.16 -7.59 11.97
C VAL A 68 3.17 -6.62 10.79
N LEU A 69 2.18 -6.69 9.92
CA LEU A 69 2.06 -5.79 8.77
C LEU A 69 2.04 -4.31 9.21
N LYS A 70 1.25 -4.00 10.22
CA LYS A 70 1.18 -2.64 10.76
C LYS A 70 2.54 -2.15 11.26
N LYS A 71 3.27 -3.00 11.99
CA LYS A 71 4.60 -2.66 12.50
C LYS A 71 5.60 -2.43 11.36
N VAL A 72 5.55 -3.24 10.32
CA VAL A 72 6.39 -3.03 9.14
C VAL A 72 6.11 -1.67 8.52
N CYS A 73 4.85 -1.35 8.23
CA CYS A 73 4.48 -0.06 7.66
C CYS A 73 4.86 1.11 8.56
N GLN A 74 4.68 0.99 9.86
CA GLN A 74 5.09 1.99 10.84
C GLN A 74 6.60 2.22 10.82
N SER A 75 7.39 1.16 10.68
CA SER A 75 8.84 1.27 10.63
C SER A 75 9.35 2.06 9.43
N TYR A 76 8.61 2.04 8.33
CA TYR A 76 8.93 2.82 7.13
C TYR A 76 8.24 4.19 7.09
N HIS A 77 7.48 4.54 8.11
CA HIS A 77 6.73 5.81 8.20
C HIS A 77 5.81 6.07 7.01
N VAL A 78 5.20 5.01 6.48
CA VAL A 78 4.24 5.13 5.37
C VAL A 78 2.81 5.07 5.86
N ALA A 79 1.96 5.85 5.20
CA ALA A 79 0.51 5.69 5.34
C ALA A 79 0.07 4.45 4.56
N PHE A 80 -0.89 3.72 5.10
CA PHE A 80 -1.37 2.49 4.49
C PHE A 80 -2.83 2.23 4.82
N SER A 81 -3.46 1.43 3.99
CA SER A 81 -4.70 0.75 4.34
C SER A 81 -4.59 -0.72 3.97
N VAL A 82 -5.36 -1.56 4.63
CA VAL A 82 -5.31 -2.99 4.41
C VAL A 82 -6.72 -3.57 4.38
N ASP A 83 -6.99 -4.37 3.36
CA ASP A 83 -8.18 -5.19 3.25
C ASP A 83 -7.83 -6.65 3.51
N ILE A 84 -8.75 -7.36 4.16
CA ILE A 84 -8.65 -8.80 4.39
C ILE A 84 -9.56 -9.48 3.38
N GLU A 85 -8.99 -10.37 2.58
CA GLU A 85 -9.72 -11.05 1.51
C GLU A 85 -9.68 -12.56 1.74
N GLU A 86 -10.79 -13.20 1.46
CA GLU A 86 -10.92 -14.65 1.39
C GLU A 86 -10.93 -15.08 -0.06
N GLY A 87 -10.09 -16.04 -0.40
CA GLY A 87 -9.99 -16.53 -1.75
C GLY A 87 -9.58 -17.99 -1.81
N GLY A 88 -9.43 -18.49 -3.01
CA GLY A 88 -9.00 -19.85 -3.21
C GLY A 88 -8.45 -20.05 -4.62
N TYR A 89 -7.69 -21.12 -4.78
CA TYR A 89 -7.09 -21.45 -6.06
C TYR A 89 -6.93 -22.96 -6.22
N PHE A 90 -6.89 -23.38 -7.49
CA PHE A 90 -6.63 -24.77 -7.85
C PHE A 90 -5.16 -24.97 -8.17
N HIS A 91 -4.61 -26.05 -7.67
CA HIS A 91 -3.29 -26.54 -8.07
C HIS A 91 -3.37 -27.28 -9.42
N GLU A 92 -2.23 -27.52 -10.05
CA GLU A 92 -2.18 -28.25 -11.32
C GLU A 92 -2.75 -29.67 -11.21
N ASP A 93 -2.64 -30.30 -10.04
CA ASP A 93 -3.21 -31.64 -9.78
C ASP A 93 -4.72 -31.64 -9.54
N GLY A 94 -5.38 -30.48 -9.61
CA GLY A 94 -6.82 -30.33 -9.41
C GLY A 94 -7.25 -30.15 -7.96
N THR A 95 -6.34 -30.15 -6.99
CA THR A 95 -6.68 -29.88 -5.60
C THR A 95 -6.95 -28.40 -5.37
N TYR A 96 -7.88 -28.09 -4.47
CA TYR A 96 -8.30 -26.74 -4.14
C TYR A 96 -7.73 -26.31 -2.78
N THR A 97 -7.24 -25.09 -2.72
CA THR A 97 -6.76 -24.50 -1.48
C THR A 97 -7.43 -23.15 -1.24
N GLU A 98 -7.95 -22.97 -0.04
CA GLU A 98 -8.43 -21.67 0.43
C GLU A 98 -7.31 -20.91 1.13
N GLU A 99 -7.29 -19.60 0.95
CA GLU A 99 -6.31 -18.74 1.56
C GLU A 99 -6.91 -17.41 1.95
N THR A 100 -6.66 -17.00 3.20
CA THR A 100 -6.85 -15.61 3.62
C THR A 100 -5.65 -14.80 3.15
N SER A 101 -5.90 -13.63 2.61
CA SER A 101 -4.84 -12.73 2.14
C SER A 101 -5.10 -11.30 2.59
N PHE A 102 -4.04 -10.50 2.62
CA PHE A 102 -4.12 -9.07 2.77
C PHE A 102 -3.86 -8.38 1.45
N VAL A 103 -4.60 -7.30 1.21
CA VAL A 103 -4.28 -6.33 0.17
C VAL A 103 -3.84 -5.05 0.86
N LEU A 104 -2.55 -4.79 0.81
CA LEU A 104 -1.94 -3.59 1.37
C LEU A 104 -1.94 -2.49 0.30
N LEU A 105 -2.65 -1.41 0.58
CA LEU A 105 -2.73 -0.24 -0.29
C LEU A 105 -1.77 0.84 0.19
N LEU A 106 -0.89 1.28 -0.70
CA LEU A 106 0.05 2.38 -0.49
C LEU A 106 -0.17 3.43 -1.58
N ILE A 107 -0.32 4.67 -1.20
CA ILE A 107 -0.51 5.77 -2.15
C ILE A 107 0.68 6.70 -2.11
N ALA A 108 1.26 6.96 -3.29
CA ALA A 108 2.39 7.85 -3.48
C ALA A 108 3.61 7.47 -2.64
N VAL A 109 3.84 6.19 -2.45
CA VAL A 109 5.04 5.65 -1.82
C VAL A 109 6.08 5.32 -2.89
N GLU A 110 7.31 5.72 -2.67
CA GLU A 110 8.42 5.47 -3.57
C GLU A 110 8.61 3.96 -3.81
N ARG A 111 8.86 3.57 -5.06
CA ARG A 111 9.01 2.15 -5.44
C ARG A 111 10.06 1.41 -4.62
N GLY A 112 11.19 2.04 -4.31
CA GLY A 112 12.23 1.43 -3.49
C GLY A 112 11.75 1.07 -2.07
N ILE A 113 10.93 1.92 -1.48
CA ILE A 113 10.31 1.65 -0.17
C ILE A 113 9.27 0.53 -0.28
N VAL A 114 8.44 0.56 -1.32
CA VAL A 114 7.47 -0.52 -1.59
C VAL A 114 8.16 -1.87 -1.68
N GLN A 115 9.27 -1.94 -2.42
CA GLN A 115 10.04 -3.18 -2.58
C GLN A 115 10.59 -3.69 -1.25
N ARG A 116 11.07 -2.81 -0.39
CA ARG A 116 11.57 -3.18 0.95
C ARG A 116 10.43 -3.69 1.84
N ILE A 117 9.30 -3.02 1.85
CA ILE A 117 8.11 -3.44 2.59
C ILE A 117 7.68 -4.84 2.10
N ALA A 118 7.55 -5.03 0.80
CA ALA A 118 7.18 -6.30 0.21
C ALA A 118 8.14 -7.43 0.61
N LYS A 119 9.44 -7.15 0.57
CA LYS A 119 10.46 -8.12 0.98
C LYS A 119 10.36 -8.49 2.46
N ASP A 120 10.20 -7.51 3.33
CA ASP A 120 10.04 -7.75 4.76
C ASP A 120 8.79 -8.60 5.04
N LEU A 121 7.69 -8.33 4.35
CA LEU A 121 6.47 -9.10 4.49
C LEU A 121 6.65 -10.54 3.97
N CYS A 122 7.38 -10.76 2.88
CA CYS A 122 7.74 -12.10 2.43
C CYS A 122 8.46 -12.88 3.54
N VAL A 123 9.41 -12.24 4.19
CA VAL A 123 10.21 -12.88 5.26
C VAL A 123 9.34 -13.17 6.49
N PHE A 124 8.62 -12.17 6.99
CA PHE A 124 7.82 -12.32 8.21
C PHE A 124 6.64 -13.27 8.04
N PHE A 125 6.04 -13.33 6.86
CA PHE A 125 4.89 -14.20 6.58
C PHE A 125 5.31 -15.55 6.00
N ASN A 126 6.59 -15.78 5.82
CA ASN A 126 7.15 -16.95 5.17
C ASN A 126 6.48 -17.25 3.84
N GLN A 127 6.49 -16.25 2.95
CA GLN A 127 5.99 -16.35 1.59
C GLN A 127 7.17 -16.43 0.62
N GLU A 128 7.03 -17.21 -0.45
CA GLU A 128 8.03 -17.27 -1.51
C GLU A 128 8.08 -15.96 -2.29
N ALA A 129 6.90 -15.39 -2.56
CA ALA A 129 6.75 -14.15 -3.28
C ALA A 129 5.43 -13.46 -2.91
N VAL A 130 5.35 -12.17 -3.15
CA VAL A 130 4.12 -11.39 -3.10
C VAL A 130 3.95 -10.67 -4.43
N LEU A 131 2.69 -10.49 -4.83
CA LEU A 131 2.38 -9.71 -6.03
C LEU A 131 2.31 -8.24 -5.66
N VAL A 132 3.01 -7.41 -6.42
CA VAL A 132 2.92 -5.95 -6.32
C VAL A 132 2.33 -5.42 -7.62
N THR A 133 1.29 -4.62 -7.52
CA THR A 133 0.68 -3.93 -8.66
C THR A 133 0.79 -2.43 -8.49
N GLU A 134 0.94 -1.72 -9.58
CA GLU A 134 1.00 -0.26 -9.62
C GLU A 134 -0.04 0.28 -10.57
N ASN A 135 -0.77 1.31 -10.14
CA ASN A 135 -1.68 2.09 -10.97
C ASN A 135 -1.29 3.56 -10.90
N HIS A 136 -1.27 4.21 -12.05
CA HIS A 136 -1.17 5.66 -12.12
C HIS A 136 -2.58 6.23 -12.00
N ILE A 137 -2.80 6.98 -10.93
CA ILE A 137 -4.11 7.55 -10.61
C ILE A 137 -4.05 9.06 -10.55
N GLU A 138 -5.19 9.67 -10.72
CA GLU A 138 -5.40 11.09 -10.51
C GLU A 138 -6.38 11.28 -9.35
N GLY A 139 -6.07 12.20 -8.47
CA GLY A 139 -6.92 12.51 -7.34
C GLY A 139 -6.85 13.97 -6.97
N TYR A 140 -7.76 14.41 -6.13
CA TYR A 140 -7.75 15.75 -5.58
C TYR A 140 -8.29 15.73 -4.14
N LEU A 141 -7.89 16.72 -3.37
CA LEU A 141 -8.40 16.86 -2.00
C LEU A 141 -9.63 17.75 -1.99
N VAL A 142 -10.61 17.31 -1.23
CA VAL A 142 -11.77 18.12 -0.88
C VAL A 142 -11.60 18.58 0.57
N ASN A 143 -11.50 19.89 0.76
CA ASN A 143 -11.36 20.49 2.07
C ASN A 143 -12.72 20.90 2.64
N LYS A 144 -12.76 20.94 4.01
CA LYS A 144 -13.93 21.38 4.74
C LYS A 144 -14.20 22.88 4.54
#